data_2a2344d8df3c458c05e065aca07445a6
#
_entry.id   2a2344d8df3c458c05e065aca07445a6
#
_cell.length_a   1.000
_cell.length_b   1.000
_cell.length_c   1.000
_cell.angle_alpha   90.00
_cell.angle_beta   90.00
_cell.angle_gamma   90.00
#
_symmetry.space_group_name_H-M   'P 1'
#
loop_
_entity.id
_entity.type
_entity.pdbx_description
1 polymer ?
#
loop_
_entity_poly.entity_id
_entity_poly.type
_entity_poly.pdbx_seq_one_letter_code
_entity_poly.pdbx_strand_id
1 'polypeptide(L)'
;MLVLADDNLGTITRFDSRGRHHASGPSPTVAVGAAAGTGATATIVGDDTAGTITVTTGTTPAAGALAVVTFAAAWAAAPPFVILTPKTAAAAGLGVYASSTTTTLTIGAADLPTASTVYSFDYQVVGGT
;
A
#
# COMPACT_ATOMS: atom_id res chain seq x y z
N MET A 1 -16.12 19.53 11.73
CA MET A 1 -15.29 18.66 10.85
C MET A 1 -15.50 19.10 9.39
N LEU A 2 -14.42 19.31 8.67
CA LEU A 2 -14.48 19.58 7.23
C LEU A 2 -14.49 18.25 6.49
N VAL A 3 -15.46 18.07 5.62
CA VAL A 3 -15.61 16.91 4.75
C VAL A 3 -15.60 17.40 3.31
N LEU A 4 -14.67 16.86 2.50
CA LEU A 4 -14.67 17.03 1.06
C LEU A 4 -15.34 15.81 0.44
N ALA A 5 -16.34 16.03 -0.39
CA ALA A 5 -17.12 15.00 -1.04
C ALA A 5 -17.16 15.25 -2.55
N ASP A 6 -17.15 14.17 -3.28
CA ASP A 6 -17.39 14.15 -4.72
C ASP A 6 -18.89 13.87 -4.97
N ASP A 7 -19.45 14.42 -6.03
CA ASP A 7 -20.86 14.27 -6.39
C ASP A 7 -21.30 12.81 -6.62
N ASN A 8 -20.37 11.92 -6.93
CA ASN A 8 -20.65 10.53 -7.25
C ASN A 8 -20.06 9.51 -6.26
N LEU A 9 -19.03 9.87 -5.50
CA LEU A 9 -18.23 8.92 -4.72
C LEU A 9 -18.34 9.11 -3.22
N GLY A 10 -19.11 10.11 -2.77
CA GLY A 10 -19.26 10.41 -1.35
C GLY A 10 -18.03 11.09 -0.75
N THR A 11 -17.72 10.78 0.48
CA THR A 11 -16.62 11.41 1.21
C THR A 11 -15.29 10.89 0.73
N ILE A 12 -14.44 11.77 0.20
CA ILE A 12 -13.10 11.43 -0.30
C ILE A 12 -11.99 11.77 0.68
N THR A 13 -12.21 12.72 1.58
CA THR A 13 -11.26 13.05 2.66
C THR A 13 -11.99 13.71 3.83
N ARG A 14 -11.43 13.61 5.02
CA ARG A 14 -11.95 14.25 6.23
C ARG A 14 -10.85 14.93 7.02
N PHE A 15 -11.21 16.06 7.64
CA PHE A 15 -10.43 16.67 8.69
C PHE A 15 -11.23 16.61 9.98
N ASP A 16 -10.63 16.13 11.07
CA ASP A 16 -11.30 16.12 12.36
C ASP A 16 -11.34 17.51 13.02
N SER A 17 -11.98 17.63 14.17
CA SER A 17 -12.09 18.90 14.89
C SER A 17 -10.75 19.47 15.36
N ARG A 18 -9.67 18.70 15.27
CA ARG A 18 -8.29 19.11 15.59
C ARG A 18 -7.48 19.42 14.36
N GLY A 19 -8.09 19.42 13.16
CA GLY A 19 -7.42 19.69 11.89
C GLY A 19 -6.58 18.52 11.35
N ARG A 20 -6.77 17.29 11.86
CA ARG A 20 -6.03 16.13 11.37
C ARG A 20 -6.72 15.55 10.13
N HIS A 21 -5.93 15.28 9.12
CA HIS A 21 -6.40 14.63 7.90
C HIS A 21 -6.63 13.14 8.13
N HIS A 22 -7.78 12.64 7.71
CA HIS A 22 -8.12 11.23 7.71
C HIS A 22 -8.40 10.76 6.29
N ALA A 23 -7.74 9.69 5.89
CA ALA A 23 -8.12 8.93 4.72
C ALA A 23 -9.52 8.31 4.94
N SER A 24 -10.33 8.29 3.90
CA SER A 24 -11.72 7.85 3.99
C SER A 24 -12.18 7.36 2.62
N GLY A 25 -12.37 6.08 2.49
CA GLY A 25 -12.80 5.46 1.24
C GLY A 25 -12.96 3.95 1.38
N PRO A 26 -13.31 3.26 0.30
CA PRO A 26 -13.39 1.80 0.28
C PRO A 26 -11.99 1.19 0.49
N SER A 27 -11.96 0.05 1.15
CA SER A 27 -10.71 -0.67 1.43
C SER A 27 -10.24 -1.43 0.19
N PRO A 28 -8.98 -1.28 -0.20
CA PRO A 28 -8.37 -2.11 -1.23
C PRO A 28 -8.14 -3.54 -0.72
N THR A 29 -7.79 -4.42 -1.63
CA THR A 29 -7.36 -5.78 -1.31
C THR A 29 -5.87 -5.94 -1.53
N VAL A 30 -5.24 -6.90 -0.85
CA VAL A 30 -3.82 -7.20 -1.01
C VAL A 30 -3.62 -8.70 -1.25
N ALA A 31 -2.69 -9.01 -2.14
CA ALA A 31 -2.19 -10.36 -2.38
C ALA A 31 -0.67 -10.37 -2.20
N VAL A 32 -0.13 -11.52 -1.81
CA VAL A 32 1.33 -11.70 -1.78
C VAL A 32 1.89 -11.65 -3.19
N GLY A 33 3.04 -11.02 -3.35
CA GLY A 33 3.81 -11.06 -4.59
C GLY A 33 4.61 -12.36 -4.70
N ALA A 34 5.02 -12.69 -5.91
CA ALA A 34 5.77 -13.93 -6.17
C ALA A 34 7.09 -14.00 -5.40
N ALA A 35 7.71 -12.87 -5.13
CA ALA A 35 8.98 -12.79 -4.39
C ALA A 35 8.85 -12.95 -2.87
N ALA A 36 7.65 -12.93 -2.32
CA ALA A 36 7.46 -13.11 -0.88
C ALA A 36 7.74 -14.53 -0.37
N GLY A 37 7.82 -15.51 -1.26
CA GLY A 37 8.14 -16.90 -0.93
C GLY A 37 6.92 -17.76 -0.63
N THR A 38 7.14 -19.06 -0.53
CA THR A 38 6.06 -20.04 -0.31
C THR A 38 5.50 -19.92 1.11
N GLY A 39 4.18 -19.84 1.23
CA GLY A 39 3.49 -19.69 2.52
C GLY A 39 3.51 -18.27 3.08
N ALA A 40 3.93 -17.28 2.29
CA ALA A 40 3.85 -15.88 2.68
C ALA A 40 2.41 -15.42 2.87
N THR A 41 2.23 -14.40 3.70
CA THR A 41 0.93 -13.74 3.92
C THR A 41 1.05 -12.23 3.79
N ALA A 42 -0.04 -11.58 3.41
CA ALA A 42 -0.12 -10.14 3.35
C ALA A 42 -1.46 -9.65 3.90
N THR A 43 -1.42 -8.54 4.60
CA THR A 43 -2.61 -7.84 5.11
C THR A 43 -2.53 -6.36 4.80
N ILE A 44 -3.68 -5.72 4.68
CA ILE A 44 -3.79 -4.28 4.46
C ILE A 44 -4.84 -3.69 5.40
N VAL A 45 -4.53 -2.52 5.95
CA VAL A 45 -5.45 -1.71 6.74
C VAL A 45 -5.40 -0.30 6.19
N GLY A 46 -6.53 0.22 5.79
CA GLY A 46 -6.62 1.55 5.18
C GLY A 46 -7.58 1.58 4.00
N ASP A 47 -7.39 2.56 3.15
CA ASP A 47 -8.17 2.76 1.92
C ASP A 47 -7.26 2.98 0.70
N ASP A 48 -7.84 3.38 -0.44
CA ASP A 48 -7.07 3.60 -1.68
C ASP A 48 -6.07 4.76 -1.57
N THR A 49 -6.19 5.63 -0.57
CA THR A 49 -5.35 6.84 -0.44
C THR A 49 -4.27 6.72 0.64
N ALA A 50 -4.50 5.95 1.68
CA ALA A 50 -3.50 5.76 2.74
C ALA A 50 -3.78 4.51 3.58
N GLY A 51 -2.73 3.92 4.10
CA GLY A 51 -2.86 2.77 4.99
C GLY A 51 -1.53 2.12 5.34
N THR A 52 -1.64 0.93 5.88
CA THR A 52 -0.50 0.07 6.24
C THR A 52 -0.63 -1.28 5.57
N ILE A 53 0.43 -1.72 4.94
CA ILE A 53 0.56 -3.07 4.37
C ILE A 53 1.57 -3.84 5.22
N THR A 54 1.22 -5.06 5.60
CA THR A 54 2.12 -5.96 6.32
C THR A 54 2.28 -7.25 5.53
N VAL A 55 3.53 -7.61 5.22
CA VAL A 55 3.90 -8.85 4.55
C VAL A 55 4.71 -9.69 5.51
N THR A 56 4.31 -10.93 5.70
CA THR A 56 5.16 -11.95 6.34
C THR A 56 5.69 -12.86 5.24
N THR A 57 6.99 -12.83 5.03
CA THR A 57 7.63 -13.70 4.02
C THR A 57 7.50 -15.17 4.41
N GLY A 58 7.40 -16.00 3.41
CA GLY A 58 7.43 -17.45 3.57
C GLY A 58 8.84 -18.02 3.51
N THR A 59 8.95 -19.24 3.06
CA THR A 59 10.23 -19.89 2.75
C THR A 59 10.73 -19.45 1.37
N THR A 60 12.04 -19.36 1.22
CA THR A 60 12.67 -19.02 -0.07
C THR A 60 12.16 -17.71 -0.72
N PRO A 61 12.11 -16.58 0.01
CA PRO A 61 11.80 -15.31 -0.63
C PRO A 61 12.91 -14.89 -1.60
N ALA A 62 12.59 -13.99 -2.50
CA ALA A 62 13.53 -13.45 -3.50
C ALA A 62 13.39 -11.93 -3.59
N ALA A 63 14.33 -11.26 -4.23
CA ALA A 63 14.16 -9.88 -4.65
C ALA A 63 13.03 -9.78 -5.68
N GLY A 64 12.23 -8.72 -5.62
CA GLY A 64 11.10 -8.52 -6.51
C GLY A 64 9.81 -8.17 -5.78
N ALA A 65 8.68 -8.45 -6.39
CA ALA A 65 7.36 -8.09 -5.85
C ALA A 65 7.01 -8.87 -4.56
N LEU A 66 6.84 -8.16 -3.46
CA LEU A 66 6.44 -8.71 -2.16
C LEU A 66 4.93 -8.70 -1.96
N ALA A 67 4.26 -7.65 -2.41
CA ALA A 67 2.81 -7.51 -2.29
C ALA A 67 2.24 -6.75 -3.48
N VAL A 68 1.02 -7.09 -3.86
CA VAL A 68 0.24 -6.38 -4.87
C VAL A 68 -1.08 -5.97 -4.25
N VAL A 69 -1.31 -4.67 -4.18
CA VAL A 69 -2.57 -4.07 -3.74
C VAL A 69 -3.44 -3.82 -4.97
N THR A 70 -4.69 -4.23 -4.92
CA THR A 70 -5.69 -3.86 -5.91
C THR A 70 -6.56 -2.76 -5.30
N PHE A 71 -6.57 -1.59 -5.92
CA PHE A 71 -7.41 -0.47 -5.49
C PHE A 71 -8.88 -0.87 -5.54
N ALA A 72 -9.66 -0.38 -4.58
CA ALA A 72 -11.11 -0.59 -4.56
C ALA A 72 -11.80 0.15 -5.71
N ALA A 73 -11.24 1.30 -6.12
CA ALA A 73 -11.67 2.05 -7.30
C ALA A 73 -10.48 2.39 -8.19
N ALA A 74 -10.62 2.20 -9.50
CA ALA A 74 -9.57 2.53 -10.46
C ALA A 74 -9.33 4.05 -10.52
N TRP A 75 -8.08 4.46 -10.63
CA TRP A 75 -7.70 5.83 -10.90
C TRP A 75 -8.00 6.20 -12.36
N ALA A 76 -8.54 7.40 -12.59
CA ALA A 76 -9.25 7.68 -13.83
C ALA A 76 -8.37 7.78 -15.10
N ALA A 77 -7.21 8.43 -15.04
CA ALA A 77 -6.50 8.80 -16.27
C ALA A 77 -5.03 8.39 -16.30
N ALA A 78 -4.36 8.31 -15.14
CA ALA A 78 -2.94 7.99 -15.05
C ALA A 78 -2.67 7.20 -13.77
N PRO A 79 -1.60 6.39 -13.73
CA PRO A 79 -1.17 5.78 -12.48
C PRO A 79 -0.94 6.83 -11.40
N PRO A 80 -1.39 6.61 -10.17
CA PRO A 80 -1.19 7.56 -9.08
C PRO A 80 0.28 7.59 -8.64
N PHE A 81 0.65 8.68 -7.97
CA PHE A 81 1.92 8.77 -7.25
C PHE A 81 1.82 8.05 -5.91
N VAL A 82 2.83 7.28 -5.55
CA VAL A 82 2.87 6.49 -4.32
C VAL A 82 4.04 6.93 -3.45
N ILE A 83 3.74 7.21 -2.19
CA ILE A 83 4.74 7.43 -1.14
C ILE A 83 4.71 6.22 -0.24
N LEU A 84 5.85 5.56 -0.05
CA LEU A 84 6.00 4.36 0.75
C LEU A 84 7.01 4.61 1.87
N THR A 85 6.62 4.30 3.10
CA THR A 85 7.48 4.45 4.27
C THR A 85 7.60 3.12 5.01
N PRO A 86 8.81 2.58 5.22
CA PRO A 86 8.98 1.38 6.03
C PRO A 86 8.64 1.66 7.51
N LYS A 87 7.93 0.73 8.16
CA LYS A 87 7.54 0.81 9.58
C LYS A 87 8.35 -0.11 10.48
N THR A 88 9.00 -1.13 9.92
CA THR A 88 9.85 -2.05 10.69
C THR A 88 11.31 -1.83 10.30
N ALA A 89 12.22 -2.12 11.24
CA ALA A 89 13.66 -2.04 10.95
C ALA A 89 14.06 -2.99 9.80
N ALA A 90 13.44 -4.17 9.74
CA ALA A 90 13.64 -5.11 8.63
C ALA A 90 13.22 -4.49 7.28
N ALA A 91 12.07 -3.80 7.24
CA ALA A 91 11.61 -3.13 6.04
C ALA A 91 12.51 -1.97 5.62
N ALA A 92 13.04 -1.22 6.59
CA ALA A 92 13.95 -0.11 6.32
C ALA A 92 15.26 -0.53 5.65
N GLY A 93 15.73 -1.74 5.96
CA GLY A 93 16.97 -2.30 5.41
C GLY A 93 16.81 -3.02 4.06
N LEU A 94 15.60 -3.07 3.49
CA LEU A 94 15.29 -3.98 2.38
C LEU A 94 15.39 -3.36 0.99
N GLY A 95 15.71 -2.07 0.85
CA GLY A 95 15.73 -1.42 -0.45
C GLY A 95 14.37 -1.49 -1.15
N VAL A 96 13.31 -1.07 -0.45
CA VAL A 96 11.93 -1.15 -0.98
C VAL A 96 11.65 -0.11 -2.04
N TYR A 97 10.81 -0.46 -2.99
CA TYR A 97 10.29 0.43 -4.01
C TYR A 97 8.79 0.16 -4.25
N ALA A 98 8.13 1.14 -4.83
CA ALA A 98 6.73 1.01 -5.23
C ALA A 98 6.57 1.31 -6.71
N SER A 99 5.64 0.62 -7.35
CA SER A 99 5.17 0.93 -8.69
C SER A 99 3.65 0.87 -8.73
N SER A 100 3.03 1.65 -9.60
CA SER A 100 1.58 1.72 -9.69
C SER A 100 1.09 1.65 -11.12
N THR A 101 -0.13 1.14 -11.26
CA THR A 101 -0.99 1.28 -12.43
C THR A 101 -2.25 2.03 -12.00
N THR A 102 -3.20 2.21 -12.88
CA THR A 102 -4.51 2.79 -12.50
C THR A 102 -5.32 1.90 -11.56
N THR A 103 -5.00 0.62 -11.46
CA THR A 103 -5.76 -0.36 -10.66
C THR A 103 -4.97 -1.02 -9.56
N THR A 104 -3.64 -0.97 -9.60
CA THR A 104 -2.79 -1.70 -8.65
C THR A 104 -1.62 -0.86 -8.14
N LEU A 105 -1.18 -1.21 -6.94
CA LEU A 105 0.07 -0.76 -6.33
C LEU A 105 0.90 -2.00 -6.00
N THR A 106 2.14 -2.06 -6.50
CA THR A 106 3.08 -3.14 -6.20
C THR A 106 4.17 -2.63 -5.29
N ILE A 107 4.42 -3.35 -4.20
CA ILE A 107 5.56 -3.11 -3.31
C ILE A 107 6.60 -4.18 -3.61
N GLY A 108 7.81 -3.74 -3.95
CA GLY A 108 8.93 -4.61 -4.26
C GLY A 108 10.13 -4.38 -3.36
N ALA A 109 11.00 -5.37 -3.32
CA ALA A 109 12.30 -5.31 -2.66
C ALA A 109 13.41 -5.46 -3.70
N ALA A 110 14.38 -4.54 -3.65
CA ALA A 110 15.59 -4.65 -4.47
C ALA A 110 16.56 -5.69 -3.89
N ASP A 111 16.59 -5.81 -2.57
CA ASP A 111 17.43 -6.75 -1.86
C ASP A 111 16.67 -8.02 -1.50
N LEU A 112 17.42 -9.08 -1.15
CA LEU A 112 16.86 -10.37 -0.76
C LEU A 112 16.19 -10.27 0.62
N PRO A 113 14.88 -10.51 0.73
CA PRO A 113 14.23 -10.56 2.03
C PRO A 113 14.64 -11.78 2.84
N THR A 114 14.57 -11.66 4.15
CA THR A 114 14.76 -12.80 5.08
C THR A 114 13.47 -13.63 5.13
N ALA A 115 13.62 -14.95 5.15
CA ALA A 115 12.48 -15.86 5.29
C ALA A 115 11.78 -15.70 6.66
N SER A 116 10.47 -15.95 6.69
CA SER A 116 9.64 -15.93 7.90
C SER A 116 9.75 -14.61 8.69
N THR A 117 9.90 -13.51 7.99
CA THR A 117 10.11 -12.17 8.58
C THR A 117 8.96 -11.24 8.24
N VAL A 118 8.57 -10.42 9.22
CA VAL A 118 7.51 -9.42 9.05
C VAL A 118 8.10 -8.11 8.52
N TYR A 119 7.55 -7.64 7.41
CA TYR A 119 7.84 -6.35 6.80
C TYR A 119 6.57 -5.51 6.78
N SER A 120 6.62 -4.32 7.35
CA SER A 120 5.46 -3.43 7.41
C SER A 120 5.79 -2.07 6.80
N PHE A 121 4.83 -1.53 6.05
CA PHE A 121 4.98 -0.29 5.29
C PHE A 121 3.72 0.56 5.44
N ASP A 122 3.90 1.86 5.66
CA ASP A 122 2.84 2.83 5.44
C ASP A 122 2.88 3.31 3.99
N TYR A 123 1.73 3.52 3.40
CA TYR A 123 1.60 4.07 2.06
C TYR A 123 0.68 5.28 2.05
N GLN A 124 0.95 6.18 1.14
CA GLN A 124 0.06 7.26 0.74
C GLN A 124 0.01 7.32 -0.79
N VAL A 125 -1.18 7.47 -1.34
CA VAL A 125 -1.42 7.50 -2.78
C VAL A 125 -2.08 8.82 -3.13
N VAL A 126 -1.51 9.50 -4.12
CA VAL A 126 -2.03 10.77 -4.63
C VAL A 126 -2.29 10.61 -6.12
N GLY A 127 -3.48 11.01 -6.56
CA GLY A 127 -3.86 10.88 -7.97
C GLY A 127 -2.92 11.61 -8.91
N GLY A 128 -2.57 10.96 -10.02
CA GLY A 128 -1.88 11.56 -11.13
C GLY A 128 -2.85 12.35 -12.02
N THR A 129 -2.34 13.29 -12.76
CA THR A 129 -3.11 14.07 -13.73
C THR A 129 -3.07 13.48 -15.12
#